data_0e28008a5182c79d987536a71d1b34c9
#
_entry.id   0e28008a5182c79d987536a71d1b34c9
#
_cell.length_a   1.000
_cell.length_b   1.000
_cell.length_c   1.000
_cell.angle_alpha   90.00
_cell.angle_beta   90.00
_cell.angle_gamma   90.00
#
_symmetry.space_group_name_H-M   'P 1'
#
loop_
_entity.id
_entity.type
_entity.pdbx_description
1 polymer ?
#
loop_
_entity_poly.entity_id
_entity_poly.type
_entity_poly.pdbx_seq_one_letter_code
_entity_poly.pdbx_strand_id
1 'polypeptide(L)'
;MATDYLIAGGTGLVGSEIIHQLLANEGTRKIITLGRRAADFSDKRLSHLTYDFSGRPQKSALPSNCVAICTLGTTIKQAGSQEAFRKVDFDYVLNFAEIARDIKASSLHVVT
;
A
#
# COMPACT_ATOMS: atom_id res chain seq x y z
N MET A 1 5.06 -15.92 14.27
CA MET A 1 5.39 -16.12 12.85
C MET A 1 5.66 -14.79 12.17
N ALA A 2 6.61 -14.78 11.28
CA ALA A 2 6.97 -13.55 10.55
C ALA A 2 5.97 -13.28 9.43
N THR A 3 5.55 -12.03 9.31
CA THR A 3 4.54 -11.62 8.34
C THR A 3 5.13 -10.55 7.40
N ASP A 4 4.85 -10.70 6.12
CA ASP A 4 5.15 -9.71 5.11
C ASP A 4 3.90 -8.87 4.82
N TYR A 5 4.11 -7.60 4.55
CA TYR A 5 3.03 -6.65 4.27
C TYR A 5 3.28 -5.93 2.96
N LEU A 6 2.22 -5.69 2.22
CA LEU A 6 2.22 -4.83 1.04
C LEU A 6 1.23 -3.70 1.30
N ILE A 7 1.70 -2.45 1.28
CA ILE A 7 0.90 -1.29 1.69
C ILE A 7 0.86 -0.27 0.59
N ALA A 8 -0.34 0.14 0.20
CA ALA A 8 -0.55 1.29 -0.68
C ALA A 8 -1.02 2.48 0.17
N GLY A 9 -0.46 3.66 -0.08
CA GLY A 9 -0.83 4.88 0.64
C GLY A 9 -0.01 5.14 1.90
N GLY A 10 1.23 4.66 1.96
CA GLY A 10 2.07 4.74 3.15
C GLY A 10 2.46 6.16 3.59
N THR A 11 2.30 7.17 2.72
CA THR A 11 2.64 8.56 3.05
C THR A 11 1.48 9.33 3.70
N GLY A 12 0.26 8.77 3.68
CA GLY A 12 -0.89 9.40 4.31
C GLY A 12 -0.87 9.24 5.81
N LEU A 13 -1.79 9.94 6.49
CA LEU A 13 -1.87 9.93 7.95
C LEU A 13 -2.13 8.53 8.49
N VAL A 14 -3.12 7.83 7.94
CA VAL A 14 -3.48 6.48 8.40
C VAL A 14 -2.40 5.49 8.00
N GLY A 15 -1.93 5.55 6.76
CA GLY A 15 -0.91 4.63 6.27
C GLY A 15 0.40 4.73 7.04
N SER A 16 0.85 5.94 7.35
CA SER A 16 2.07 6.13 8.12
C SER A 16 1.93 5.62 9.55
N GLU A 17 0.77 5.78 10.16
CA GLU A 17 0.52 5.23 11.51
C GLU A 17 0.53 3.71 11.50
N ILE A 18 -0.06 3.09 10.47
CA ILE A 18 -0.02 1.64 10.33
C ILE A 18 1.42 1.15 10.20
N ILE A 19 2.23 1.79 9.37
CA ILE A 19 3.64 1.44 9.21
C ILE A 19 4.37 1.55 10.54
N HIS A 20 4.14 2.64 11.27
CA HIS A 20 4.75 2.85 12.57
C HIS A 20 4.45 1.70 13.53
N GLN A 21 3.20 1.29 13.61
CA GLN A 21 2.79 0.19 14.49
C GLN A 21 3.36 -1.15 14.03
N LEU A 22 3.40 -1.40 12.71
CA LEU A 22 3.97 -2.64 12.20
C LEU A 22 5.47 -2.74 12.45
N LEU A 23 6.19 -1.61 12.35
CA LEU A 23 7.62 -1.60 12.63
C LEU A 23 7.92 -1.80 14.12
N ALA A 24 6.97 -1.47 15.00
CA ALA A 24 7.10 -1.73 16.42
C ALA A 24 6.82 -3.20 16.77
N ASN A 25 6.32 -4.00 15.85
CA ASN A 25 5.96 -5.39 16.07
C ASN A 25 7.07 -6.31 15.61
N GLU A 26 7.55 -7.18 16.50
CA GLU A 26 8.62 -8.13 16.18
C GLU A 26 8.19 -9.20 15.17
N GLY A 27 6.88 -9.44 15.02
CA GLY A 27 6.36 -10.39 14.07
C GLY A 27 6.37 -9.89 12.62
N THR A 28 6.69 -8.61 12.40
CA THR A 28 6.80 -8.05 11.05
C THR A 28 8.15 -8.42 10.45
N ARG A 29 8.14 -9.15 9.33
CA ARG A 29 9.36 -9.53 8.64
C ARG A 29 9.75 -8.49 7.59
N LYS A 30 8.80 -8.08 6.75
CA LYS A 30 9.08 -7.18 5.65
C LYS A 30 7.85 -6.35 5.33
N ILE A 31 8.06 -5.08 4.98
CA ILE A 31 7.01 -4.19 4.49
C ILE A 31 7.47 -3.62 3.16
N ILE A 32 6.63 -3.76 2.14
CA ILE A 32 6.83 -3.10 0.84
C ILE A 32 5.70 -2.11 0.65
N THR A 33 6.06 -0.85 0.40
CA THR A 33 5.08 0.20 0.10
C THR A 33 5.03 0.45 -1.38
N LEU A 34 3.81 0.67 -1.89
CA LEU A 34 3.56 1.04 -3.30
C LEU A 34 3.02 2.46 -3.34
N GLY A 35 3.55 3.28 -4.21
CA GLY A 35 3.07 4.63 -4.40
C GLY A 35 4.08 5.52 -5.10
N ARG A 36 3.70 6.78 -5.31
CA ARG A 36 4.56 7.74 -5.99
C ARG A 36 5.71 8.21 -5.10
N ARG A 37 5.50 8.24 -3.79
CA ARG A 37 6.49 8.69 -2.82
C ARG A 37 6.68 7.68 -1.71
N ALA A 38 7.91 7.53 -1.27
CA ALA A 38 8.25 6.65 -0.15
C ALA A 38 7.78 7.26 1.16
N ALA A 39 7.38 6.41 2.10
CA ALA A 39 7.10 6.83 3.46
C ALA A 39 8.40 7.26 4.15
N ASP A 40 8.29 8.21 5.07
CA ASP A 40 9.47 8.78 5.77
C ASP A 40 9.82 7.93 6.99
N PHE A 41 10.28 6.72 6.74
CA PHE A 41 10.76 5.80 7.77
C PHE A 41 12.08 5.20 7.35
N SER A 42 12.94 4.95 8.31
CA SER A 42 14.22 4.29 8.09
C SER A 42 14.28 3.00 8.90
N ASP A 43 14.11 1.86 8.21
CA ASP A 43 14.11 0.53 8.82
C ASP A 43 14.50 -0.48 7.76
N LYS A 44 15.31 -1.48 8.15
CA LYS A 44 15.78 -2.52 7.23
C LYS A 44 14.64 -3.33 6.60
N ARG A 45 13.53 -3.45 7.31
CA ARG A 45 12.38 -4.24 6.87
C ARG A 45 11.52 -3.50 5.87
N LEU A 46 11.69 -2.18 5.73
CA LEU A 46 10.86 -1.34 4.89
C LEU A 46 11.54 -1.06 3.56
N SER A 47 10.84 -1.36 2.47
CA SER A 47 11.24 -1.04 1.11
C SER A 47 10.12 -0.32 0.40
N HIS A 48 10.45 0.50 -0.58
CA HIS A 48 9.46 1.21 -1.37
C HIS A 48 9.62 0.87 -2.85
N LEU A 49 8.48 0.62 -3.50
CA LEU A 49 8.41 0.45 -4.94
C LEU A 49 7.58 1.60 -5.52
N THR A 50 8.23 2.45 -6.33
CA THR A 50 7.53 3.56 -6.96
C THR A 50 6.56 3.04 -8.00
N TYR A 51 5.30 3.46 -7.90
CA TYR A 51 4.23 2.94 -8.73
C TYR A 51 3.10 3.96 -8.81
N ASP A 52 2.54 4.14 -9.98
CA ASP A 52 1.50 5.15 -10.24
C ASP A 52 0.10 4.56 -10.35
N PHE A 53 -0.08 3.28 -10.00
CA PHE A 53 -1.36 2.56 -10.10
C PHE A 53 -1.89 2.48 -11.52
N SER A 54 -0.97 2.47 -12.49
CA SER A 54 -1.24 2.25 -13.90
C SER A 54 -0.58 0.94 -14.32
N GLY A 55 -1.33 0.03 -14.92
CA GLY A 55 -0.80 -1.29 -15.29
C GLY A 55 -0.53 -2.19 -14.09
N ARG A 56 0.59 -2.90 -14.12
CA ARG A 56 1.00 -3.83 -13.06
C ARG A 56 2.48 -3.67 -12.77
N PRO A 57 2.90 -3.68 -11.50
CA PRO A 57 4.32 -3.73 -11.17
C PRO A 57 4.89 -5.11 -11.47
N GLN A 58 6.22 -5.21 -11.50
CA GLN A 58 6.87 -6.51 -11.66
C GLN A 58 6.54 -7.41 -10.47
N LYS A 59 5.99 -8.58 -10.76
CA LYS A 59 5.58 -9.53 -9.73
C LYS A 59 6.75 -9.99 -8.87
N SER A 60 7.94 -10.10 -9.44
CA SER A 60 9.15 -10.49 -8.72
C SER A 60 9.58 -9.47 -7.66
N ALA A 61 9.14 -8.22 -7.77
CA ALA A 61 9.45 -7.17 -6.80
C ALA A 61 8.48 -7.17 -5.61
N LEU A 62 7.46 -8.02 -5.63
CA LEU A 62 6.39 -8.03 -4.64
C LEU A 62 6.46 -9.31 -3.80
N PRO A 63 6.03 -9.25 -2.53
CA PRO A 63 5.94 -10.45 -1.71
C PRO A 63 4.76 -11.30 -2.18
N SER A 64 4.80 -12.59 -1.89
CA SER A 64 3.65 -13.47 -2.05
C SER A 64 3.15 -13.88 -0.67
N ASN A 65 1.90 -14.29 -0.59
CA ASN A 65 1.31 -14.77 0.67
C ASN A 65 1.46 -13.74 1.81
N CYS A 66 1.28 -12.47 1.47
CA CYS A 66 1.42 -11.35 2.40
C CYS A 66 0.07 -10.82 2.82
N VAL A 67 0.07 -9.92 3.81
CA VAL A 67 -1.10 -9.12 4.16
C VAL A 67 -1.06 -7.83 3.34
N ALA A 68 -2.08 -7.59 2.53
CA ALA A 68 -2.18 -6.40 1.71
C ALA A 68 -3.09 -5.37 2.40
N ILE A 69 -2.61 -4.14 2.52
CA ILE A 69 -3.34 -3.05 3.17
C ILE A 69 -3.39 -1.86 2.23
N CYS A 70 -4.59 -1.38 1.96
CA CYS A 70 -4.81 -0.20 1.13
C CYS A 70 -5.34 0.94 1.99
N THR A 71 -4.59 2.02 2.08
CA THR A 71 -5.00 3.24 2.76
C THR A 71 -5.09 4.40 1.78
N LEU A 72 -5.20 4.08 0.49
CA LEU A 72 -5.37 5.10 -0.54
C LEU A 72 -6.71 5.79 -0.36
N GLY A 73 -6.67 7.11 -0.45
CA GLY A 73 -7.85 7.92 -0.34
C GLY A 73 -7.46 9.38 -0.34
N THR A 74 -8.39 10.23 -0.72
CA THR A 74 -8.19 11.68 -0.71
C THR A 74 -9.53 12.34 -0.59
N THR A 75 -9.54 13.64 -0.28
CA THR A 75 -10.77 14.43 -0.30
C THR A 75 -10.92 15.07 -1.68
N ILE A 76 -12.14 15.47 -2.01
CA ILE A 76 -12.40 16.19 -3.26
C ILE A 76 -11.55 17.46 -3.32
N LYS A 77 -11.39 18.13 -2.20
CA LYS A 77 -10.58 19.34 -2.11
C LYS A 77 -9.10 19.06 -2.42
N GLN A 78 -8.56 17.99 -1.87
CA GLN A 78 -7.16 17.61 -2.11
C GLN A 78 -6.95 17.13 -3.53
N ALA A 79 -7.93 16.41 -4.09
CA ALA A 79 -7.84 15.91 -5.45
C ALA A 79 -8.06 16.98 -6.51
N GLY A 80 -8.72 18.08 -6.16
CA GLY A 80 -9.00 19.18 -7.06
C GLY A 80 -10.26 19.04 -7.89
N SER A 81 -10.85 17.83 -7.96
CA SER A 81 -12.07 17.59 -8.72
C SER A 81 -12.71 16.27 -8.31
N GLN A 82 -13.99 16.09 -8.65
CA GLN A 82 -14.68 14.83 -8.41
C GLN A 82 -14.10 13.69 -9.26
N GLU A 83 -13.66 13.99 -10.47
CA GLU A 83 -13.04 13.00 -11.35
C GLU A 83 -11.74 12.46 -10.75
N ALA A 84 -10.87 13.35 -10.28
CA ALA A 84 -9.62 12.95 -9.65
C ALA A 84 -9.87 12.21 -8.35
N PHE A 85 -10.87 12.60 -7.57
CA PHE A 85 -11.28 11.92 -6.36
C PHE A 85 -11.71 10.47 -6.65
N ARG A 86 -12.57 10.28 -7.66
CA ARG A 86 -13.03 8.96 -8.06
C ARG A 86 -11.86 8.07 -8.50
N LYS A 87 -10.90 8.65 -9.22
CA LYS A 87 -9.74 7.91 -9.71
C LYS A 87 -8.94 7.32 -8.56
N VAL A 88 -8.70 8.09 -7.52
CA VAL A 88 -7.98 7.59 -6.34
C VAL A 88 -8.85 6.63 -5.53
N ASP A 89 -10.10 7.02 -5.28
CA ASP A 89 -10.98 6.28 -4.36
C ASP A 89 -11.49 4.98 -4.96
N PHE A 90 -11.52 4.86 -6.28
CA PHE A 90 -12.04 3.68 -6.96
C PHE A 90 -10.98 2.99 -7.80
N ASP A 91 -10.42 3.68 -8.79
CA ASP A 91 -9.55 3.04 -9.79
C ASP A 91 -8.26 2.53 -9.15
N TYR A 92 -7.64 3.30 -8.27
CA TYR A 92 -6.40 2.92 -7.63
C TYR A 92 -6.62 1.79 -6.63
N VAL A 93 -7.71 1.84 -5.88
CA VAL A 93 -8.06 0.79 -4.92
C VAL A 93 -8.34 -0.52 -5.66
N LEU A 94 -9.08 -0.46 -6.76
CA LEU A 94 -9.36 -1.65 -7.58
C LEU A 94 -8.07 -2.22 -8.17
N ASN A 95 -7.17 -1.37 -8.67
CA ASN A 95 -5.88 -1.80 -9.18
C ASN A 95 -5.07 -2.52 -8.10
N PHE A 96 -5.03 -1.97 -6.91
CA PHE A 96 -4.32 -2.58 -5.80
C PHE A 96 -4.94 -3.94 -5.40
N ALA A 97 -6.27 -4.02 -5.39
CA ALA A 97 -6.95 -5.28 -5.10
C ALA A 97 -6.59 -6.36 -6.12
N GLU A 98 -6.49 -5.99 -7.40
CA GLU A 98 -6.08 -6.92 -8.44
C GLU A 98 -4.63 -7.36 -8.27
N ILE A 99 -3.75 -6.46 -7.86
CA ILE A 99 -2.36 -6.81 -7.52
C ILE A 99 -2.34 -7.83 -6.38
N ALA A 100 -3.10 -7.57 -5.32
CA ALA A 100 -3.17 -8.47 -4.17
C ALA A 100 -3.64 -9.87 -4.58
N ARG A 101 -4.62 -9.95 -5.48
CA ARG A 101 -5.07 -11.22 -6.04
C ARG A 101 -3.95 -11.92 -6.81
N ASP A 102 -3.25 -11.18 -7.67
CA ASP A 102 -2.23 -11.73 -8.55
C ASP A 102 -1.04 -12.31 -7.76
N ILE A 103 -0.68 -11.69 -6.65
CA ILE A 103 0.42 -12.17 -5.80
C ILE A 103 -0.05 -13.16 -4.73
N LYS A 104 -1.33 -13.51 -4.74
CA LYS A 104 -1.92 -14.46 -3.78
C LYS A 104 -1.75 -13.99 -2.33
N ALA A 105 -2.07 -12.72 -2.09
CA ALA A 105 -2.06 -12.19 -0.73
C ALA A 105 -3.00 -13.02 0.16
N SER A 106 -2.60 -13.23 1.41
CA SER A 106 -3.40 -14.00 2.35
C SER A 106 -4.64 -13.24 2.80
N SER A 107 -4.58 -11.92 2.78
CA SER A 107 -5.73 -11.07 3.09
C SER A 107 -5.54 -9.70 2.47
N LEU A 108 -6.65 -8.98 2.29
CA LEU A 108 -6.67 -7.61 1.80
C LEU A 108 -7.55 -6.78 2.72
N HIS A 109 -6.99 -5.67 3.19
CA HIS A 109 -7.70 -4.73 4.06
C HIS A 109 -7.72 -3.36 3.39
N VAL A 110 -8.90 -2.80 3.23
CA VAL A 110 -9.07 -1.45 2.67
C VAL A 110 -9.58 -0.55 3.78
N VAL A 111 -8.84 0.50 4.06
CA VAL A 111 -9.21 1.50 5.07
C VAL A 111 -9.79 2.70 4.35
N THR A 112 -11.02 3.03 4.66
CA THR A 112 -11.75 4.14 4.04
C THR A 112 -11.98 5.28 5.03
#